data_b196b6c2e8f791ea514d9b036e3d5d0f
#
_entry.id   b196b6c2e8f791ea514d9b036e3d5d0f
#
_cell.length_a   1.000
_cell.length_b   1.000
_cell.length_c   1.000
_cell.angle_alpha   90.00
_cell.angle_beta   90.00
_cell.angle_gamma   90.00
#
_symmetry.space_group_name_H-M   'P 1'
#
loop_
_entity.id
_entity.type
_entity.pdbx_description
1 polymer ?
#
loop_
_entity_poly.entity_id
_entity_poly.type
_entity_poly.pdbx_seq_one_letter_code
_entity_poly.pdbx_strand_id
1 'polypeptide(L)'
;ETAEILYIPGWWRNGPHDDLLTIIGGIFPGTSPRLYRWDNLHSWKQSVKNADAVSVRLAEELAAMPEAQRNRIILIGHSLGGRICVRTLARLGERKLRIRQAILLAAAIPDDDPDIPKSFRGTAAPILNLCNPYDVTLKYGYGSFGEQMRPPLGINGCRDRHPLCFDIPVPDTITACTNLSDRNRLMNLNAVKRVANHHARFYLEYLRQQIGNDFAADAPLMVPQDKVNLEFPVMDRKLFWTE
;
A
#
# COMPACT_ATOMS: atom_id res chain seq x y z
N GLU A 1 3.55 -17.81 17.37
CA GLU A 1 4.40 -16.59 17.51
C GLU A 1 3.73 -15.41 16.85
N THR A 2 3.68 -14.23 17.52
CA THR A 2 3.03 -13.02 17.03
C THR A 2 3.74 -12.43 15.83
N ALA A 3 2.97 -11.89 14.88
CA ALA A 3 3.51 -11.17 13.72
C ALA A 3 4.25 -9.89 14.15
N GLU A 4 5.28 -9.52 13.41
CA GLU A 4 5.97 -8.24 13.52
C GLU A 4 5.58 -7.36 12.33
N ILE A 5 5.04 -6.18 12.59
CA ILE A 5 4.52 -5.31 11.55
C ILE A 5 5.42 -4.11 11.38
N LEU A 6 5.85 -3.87 10.12
CA LEU A 6 6.58 -2.69 9.72
C LEU A 6 5.69 -1.84 8.81
N TYR A 7 5.31 -0.64 9.27
CA TYR A 7 4.62 0.34 8.45
C TYR A 7 5.61 1.27 7.76
N ILE A 8 5.53 1.36 6.45
CA ILE A 8 6.40 2.17 5.58
C ILE A 8 5.56 3.31 5.00
N PRO A 9 5.75 4.56 5.45
CA PRO A 9 4.96 5.70 5.01
C PRO A 9 5.30 6.11 3.58
N GLY A 10 4.39 6.87 2.96
CA GLY A 10 4.59 7.51 1.66
C GLY A 10 5.43 8.77 1.71
N TRP A 11 5.43 9.49 0.59
CA TRP A 11 6.11 10.75 0.40
C TRP A 11 5.53 11.86 1.30
N TRP A 12 6.40 12.77 1.75
CA TRP A 12 6.07 13.99 2.50
C TRP A 12 5.36 13.78 3.84
N ARG A 13 5.58 12.65 4.51
CA ARG A 13 4.99 12.38 5.82
C ARG A 13 6.03 12.24 6.93
N ASN A 14 6.31 13.36 7.60
CA ASN A 14 7.08 13.37 8.86
C ASN A 14 6.22 13.69 10.09
N GLY A 15 4.89 13.70 9.95
CA GLY A 15 3.99 13.87 11.09
C GLY A 15 3.98 12.65 12.02
N PRO A 16 3.35 12.77 13.19
CA PRO A 16 3.12 11.63 14.06
C PRO A 16 2.29 10.57 13.31
N HIS A 17 2.72 9.32 13.39
CA HIS A 17 2.02 8.18 12.79
C HIS A 17 1.31 7.33 13.84
N ASP A 18 1.21 7.81 15.08
CA ASP A 18 0.70 7.05 16.21
C ASP A 18 -0.76 6.62 16.01
N ASP A 19 -1.57 7.47 15.38
CA ASP A 19 -2.94 7.15 15.00
C ASP A 19 -3.00 6.00 13.98
N LEU A 20 -2.10 5.98 12.99
CA LEU A 20 -2.03 4.91 11.99
C LEU A 20 -1.52 3.60 12.62
N LEU A 21 -0.50 3.68 13.47
CA LEU A 21 0.00 2.50 14.19
C LEU A 21 -1.06 1.93 15.13
N THR A 22 -1.87 2.79 15.76
CA THR A 22 -3.02 2.36 16.57
C THR A 22 -4.06 1.63 15.74
N ILE A 23 -4.41 2.14 14.55
CA ILE A 23 -5.35 1.47 13.65
C ILE A 23 -4.79 0.11 13.20
N ILE A 24 -3.50 0.07 12.83
CA ILE A 24 -2.82 -1.17 12.44
C ILE A 24 -2.83 -2.19 13.60
N GLY A 25 -2.53 -1.75 14.83
CA GLY A 25 -2.63 -2.61 16.01
C GLY A 25 -4.04 -3.15 16.26
N GLY A 26 -5.07 -2.37 15.93
CA GLY A 26 -6.47 -2.82 15.97
C GLY A 26 -6.82 -3.83 14.88
N ILE A 27 -6.17 -3.77 13.71
CA ILE A 27 -6.31 -4.77 12.64
C ILE A 27 -5.59 -6.08 13.02
N PHE A 28 -4.47 -5.97 13.71
CA PHE A 28 -3.59 -7.08 14.08
C PHE A 28 -3.46 -7.16 15.62
N PRO A 29 -4.48 -7.63 16.33
CA PRO A 29 -4.46 -7.67 17.79
C PRO A 29 -3.30 -8.51 18.33
N GLY A 30 -2.72 -8.07 19.42
CA GLY A 30 -1.56 -8.71 20.04
C GLY A 30 -0.22 -8.40 19.36
N THR A 31 -0.18 -7.51 18.37
CA THR A 31 1.06 -7.05 17.72
C THR A 31 1.44 -5.63 18.15
N SER A 32 2.72 -5.29 17.98
CA SER A 32 3.24 -3.93 18.18
C SER A 32 3.77 -3.37 16.87
N PRO A 33 2.94 -2.68 16.07
CA PRO A 33 3.37 -2.12 14.79
C PRO A 33 4.48 -1.10 14.98
N ARG A 34 5.47 -1.13 14.10
CA ARG A 34 6.60 -0.19 14.11
C ARG A 34 6.65 0.62 12.83
N LEU A 35 7.01 1.90 12.96
CA LEU A 35 7.27 2.77 11.81
C LEU A 35 8.67 2.49 11.25
N TYR A 36 8.75 2.17 9.98
CA TYR A 36 10.01 2.15 9.24
C TYR A 36 10.28 3.54 8.66
N ARG A 37 11.18 4.28 9.30
CA ARG A 37 11.51 5.65 8.90
C ARG A 37 12.49 5.65 7.73
N TRP A 38 12.22 6.52 6.75
CA TRP A 38 13.09 6.75 5.61
C TRP A 38 13.04 8.23 5.20
N ASP A 39 14.03 8.65 4.42
CA ASP A 39 14.17 10.05 4.00
C ASP A 39 13.24 10.34 2.81
N ASN A 40 12.06 10.89 3.12
CA ASN A 40 10.95 11.13 2.20
C ASN A 40 10.56 12.61 2.03
N LEU A 41 11.39 13.54 2.53
CA LEU A 41 11.09 15.00 2.55
C LEU A 41 11.74 15.77 1.37
N HIS A 42 11.98 15.13 0.28
CA HIS A 42 12.59 15.75 -0.90
C HIS A 42 11.57 15.98 -2.02
N SER A 43 12.06 16.54 -3.15
CA SER A 43 11.27 16.54 -4.37
C SER A 43 10.82 15.12 -4.74
N TRP A 44 9.73 14.99 -5.47
CA TRP A 44 9.22 13.68 -5.92
C TRP A 44 10.32 12.80 -6.53
N LYS A 45 11.04 13.36 -7.52
CA LYS A 45 12.12 12.63 -8.22
C LYS A 45 13.22 12.13 -7.27
N GLN A 46 13.59 12.93 -6.28
CA GLN A 46 14.58 12.52 -5.28
C GLN A 46 14.00 11.48 -4.32
N SER A 47 12.74 11.66 -3.90
CA SER A 47 12.07 10.69 -3.01
C SER A 47 11.87 9.33 -3.66
N VAL A 48 11.61 9.29 -4.98
CA VAL A 48 11.58 8.03 -5.74
C VAL A 48 12.94 7.33 -5.71
N LYS A 49 14.04 8.06 -5.96
CA LYS A 49 15.40 7.50 -5.86
C LYS A 49 15.73 7.01 -4.45
N ASN A 50 15.34 7.79 -3.44
CA ASN A 50 15.53 7.41 -2.04
C ASN A 50 14.73 6.15 -1.71
N ALA A 51 13.48 6.04 -2.19
CA ALA A 51 12.66 4.84 -2.01
C ALA A 51 13.32 3.59 -2.61
N ASP A 52 13.91 3.72 -3.81
CA ASP A 52 14.63 2.63 -4.45
C ASP A 52 15.89 2.22 -3.63
N ALA A 53 16.66 3.18 -3.12
CA ALA A 53 17.81 2.91 -2.25
C ALA A 53 17.39 2.27 -0.91
N VAL A 54 16.29 2.76 -0.34
CA VAL A 54 15.72 2.21 0.91
C VAL A 54 15.26 0.77 0.71
N SER A 55 14.69 0.44 -0.43
CA SER A 55 14.27 -0.94 -0.73
C SER A 55 15.44 -1.94 -0.75
N VAL A 56 16.63 -1.49 -1.20
CA VAL A 56 17.85 -2.30 -1.13
C VAL A 56 18.23 -2.55 0.33
N ARG A 57 18.32 -1.47 1.13
CA ARG A 57 18.67 -1.57 2.55
C ARG A 57 17.71 -2.45 3.33
N LEU A 58 16.39 -2.25 3.15
CA LEU A 58 15.38 -3.06 3.83
C LEU A 58 15.48 -4.53 3.42
N ALA A 59 15.76 -4.82 2.16
CA ALA A 59 15.96 -6.21 1.71
C ALA A 59 17.18 -6.86 2.39
N GLU A 60 18.29 -6.12 2.56
CA GLU A 60 19.47 -6.61 3.29
C GLU A 60 19.17 -6.82 4.77
N GLU A 61 18.49 -5.87 5.43
CA GLU A 61 18.07 -5.99 6.83
C GLU A 61 17.22 -7.25 7.04
N LEU A 62 16.22 -7.48 6.16
CA LEU A 62 15.37 -8.65 6.24
C LEU A 62 16.11 -9.96 5.89
N ALA A 63 17.02 -9.91 4.93
CA ALA A 63 17.82 -11.08 4.56
C ALA A 63 18.79 -11.53 5.67
N ALA A 64 19.29 -10.58 6.45
CA ALA A 64 20.17 -10.87 7.60
C ALA A 64 19.41 -11.44 8.82
N MET A 65 18.08 -11.34 8.86
CA MET A 65 17.29 -11.89 9.96
C MET A 65 17.27 -13.42 9.92
N PRO A 66 17.22 -14.10 11.10
CA PRO A 66 16.89 -15.51 11.17
C PRO A 66 15.56 -15.80 10.46
N GLU A 67 15.46 -16.96 9.81
CA GLU A 67 14.27 -17.32 9.03
C GLU A 67 12.99 -17.27 9.87
N ALA A 68 13.03 -17.80 11.09
CA ALA A 68 11.88 -17.79 12.00
C ALA A 68 11.39 -16.36 12.32
N GLN A 69 12.29 -15.39 12.43
CA GLN A 69 11.94 -13.99 12.64
C GLN A 69 11.40 -13.37 11.35
N ARG A 70 12.10 -13.57 10.22
CA ARG A 70 11.69 -13.04 8.92
C ARG A 70 10.30 -13.52 8.50
N ASN A 71 9.98 -14.81 8.78
CA ASN A 71 8.68 -15.39 8.46
C ASN A 71 7.52 -14.81 9.30
N ARG A 72 7.78 -13.97 10.30
CA ARG A 72 6.76 -13.24 11.06
C ARG A 72 6.52 -11.83 10.54
N ILE A 73 7.37 -11.31 9.67
CA ILE A 73 7.29 -9.93 9.19
C ILE A 73 6.09 -9.74 8.28
N ILE A 74 5.31 -8.70 8.56
CA ILE A 74 4.29 -8.14 7.67
C ILE A 74 4.74 -6.72 7.31
N LEU A 75 4.88 -6.44 6.01
CA LEU A 75 5.13 -5.09 5.51
C LEU A 75 3.81 -4.43 5.15
N ILE A 76 3.58 -3.22 5.63
CA ILE A 76 2.46 -2.38 5.20
C ILE A 76 3.04 -1.12 4.58
N GLY A 77 2.89 -0.95 3.26
CA GLY A 77 3.45 0.16 2.52
C GLY A 77 2.39 1.09 1.95
N HIS A 78 2.48 2.39 2.25
CA HIS A 78 1.58 3.40 1.69
C HIS A 78 2.28 4.24 0.62
N SER A 79 1.64 4.44 -0.53
CA SER A 79 2.15 5.30 -1.60
C SER A 79 3.58 4.89 -2.03
N LEU A 80 4.62 5.74 -1.92
CA LEU A 80 6.01 5.34 -2.14
C LEU A 80 6.49 4.25 -1.17
N GLY A 81 5.90 4.11 0.01
CA GLY A 81 6.14 2.96 0.88
C GLY A 81 5.70 1.64 0.24
N GLY A 82 4.62 1.65 -0.57
CA GLY A 82 4.23 0.50 -1.39
C GLY A 82 5.27 0.14 -2.45
N ARG A 83 5.89 1.15 -3.10
CA ARG A 83 7.03 0.95 -4.00
C ARG A 83 8.21 0.30 -3.28
N ILE A 84 8.54 0.78 -2.07
CA ILE A 84 9.60 0.17 -1.24
C ILE A 84 9.29 -1.30 -0.97
N CYS A 85 8.05 -1.63 -0.58
CA CYS A 85 7.64 -3.01 -0.35
C CYS A 85 7.86 -3.89 -1.58
N VAL A 86 7.31 -3.51 -2.74
CA VAL A 86 7.42 -4.30 -3.98
C VAL A 86 8.87 -4.57 -4.34
N ARG A 87 9.72 -3.54 -4.34
CA ARG A 87 11.14 -3.68 -4.69
C ARG A 87 11.93 -4.49 -3.66
N THR A 88 11.61 -4.35 -2.38
CA THR A 88 12.18 -5.17 -1.30
C THR A 88 11.85 -6.64 -1.52
N LEU A 89 10.57 -6.94 -1.77
CA LEU A 89 10.09 -8.30 -1.99
C LEU A 89 10.67 -8.93 -3.25
N ALA A 90 10.82 -8.16 -4.34
CA ALA A 90 11.48 -8.65 -5.55
C ALA A 90 12.90 -9.14 -5.27
N ARG A 91 13.68 -8.36 -4.49
CA ARG A 91 15.05 -8.73 -4.09
C ARG A 91 15.10 -9.94 -3.16
N LEU A 92 14.16 -10.05 -2.22
CA LEU A 92 14.04 -11.24 -1.38
C LEU A 92 13.69 -12.48 -2.22
N GLY A 93 12.74 -12.34 -3.15
CA GLY A 93 12.31 -13.41 -4.04
C GLY A 93 13.44 -13.92 -4.94
N GLU A 94 14.31 -13.04 -5.45
CA GLU A 94 15.52 -13.40 -6.21
C GLU A 94 16.51 -14.24 -5.37
N ARG A 95 16.55 -14.02 -4.06
CA ARG A 95 17.35 -14.79 -3.09
C ARG A 95 16.62 -16.01 -2.52
N LYS A 96 15.38 -16.30 -2.96
CA LYS A 96 14.52 -17.35 -2.41
C LYS A 96 14.19 -17.17 -0.92
N LEU A 97 14.22 -15.93 -0.46
CA LEU A 97 13.84 -15.55 0.90
C LEU A 97 12.41 -15.00 0.89
N ARG A 98 11.70 -15.19 2.00
CA ARG A 98 10.30 -14.79 2.13
C ARG A 98 10.06 -14.12 3.47
N ILE A 99 9.15 -13.16 3.47
CA ILE A 99 8.46 -12.67 4.67
C ILE A 99 7.05 -13.29 4.73
N ARG A 100 6.33 -13.05 5.82
CA ARG A 100 4.97 -13.57 5.99
C ARG A 100 4.02 -13.02 4.92
N GLN A 101 3.89 -11.69 4.82
CA GLN A 101 2.93 -11.03 3.92
C GLN A 101 3.30 -9.58 3.65
N ALA A 102 2.74 -9.00 2.58
CA ALA A 102 2.76 -7.56 2.34
C ALA A 102 1.35 -7.04 2.04
N ILE A 103 1.10 -5.81 2.48
CA ILE A 103 -0.13 -5.05 2.27
C ILE A 103 0.25 -3.72 1.66
N LEU A 104 -0.26 -3.43 0.47
CA LEU A 104 0.00 -2.21 -0.26
C LEU A 104 -1.23 -1.30 -0.18
N LEU A 105 -1.01 -0.05 0.19
CA LEU A 105 -2.06 0.96 0.31
C LEU A 105 -1.75 2.07 -0.70
N ALA A 106 -2.55 2.20 -1.75
CA ALA A 106 -2.34 3.22 -2.79
C ALA A 106 -0.91 3.22 -3.33
N ALA A 107 -0.37 2.07 -3.72
CA ALA A 107 1.04 1.92 -4.08
C ALA A 107 1.45 2.79 -5.28
N ALA A 108 2.45 3.65 -5.09
CA ALA A 108 2.99 4.57 -6.09
C ALA A 108 4.16 3.92 -6.86
N ILE A 109 3.85 2.89 -7.61
CA ILE A 109 4.74 2.16 -8.53
C ILE A 109 3.96 1.87 -9.81
N PRO A 110 4.55 1.89 -11.02
CA PRO A 110 3.84 1.55 -12.24
C PRO A 110 3.17 0.16 -12.16
N ASP A 111 1.95 0.02 -12.70
CA ASP A 111 1.19 -1.24 -12.69
C ASP A 111 1.83 -2.35 -13.54
N ASP A 112 2.78 -1.98 -14.41
CA ASP A 112 3.57 -2.85 -15.27
C ASP A 112 5.05 -2.90 -14.87
N ASP A 113 5.39 -2.52 -13.64
CA ASP A 113 6.77 -2.57 -13.15
C ASP A 113 7.27 -4.03 -13.09
N PRO A 114 8.45 -4.33 -13.67
CA PRO A 114 8.96 -5.70 -13.75
C PRO A 114 9.28 -6.34 -12.39
N ASP A 115 9.33 -5.56 -11.33
CA ASP A 115 9.53 -6.08 -9.99
C ASP A 115 8.24 -6.61 -9.34
N ILE A 116 7.06 -6.24 -9.87
CA ILE A 116 5.77 -6.75 -9.35
C ILE A 116 5.70 -8.28 -9.40
N PRO A 117 5.85 -8.95 -10.56
CA PRO A 117 5.80 -10.41 -10.60
C PRO A 117 6.92 -11.09 -9.81
N LYS A 118 8.09 -10.46 -9.67
CA LYS A 118 9.17 -10.98 -8.84
C LYS A 118 8.85 -10.89 -7.35
N SER A 119 8.13 -9.86 -6.93
CA SER A 119 7.77 -9.62 -5.53
C SER A 119 6.91 -10.74 -4.93
N PHE A 120 6.12 -11.43 -5.74
CA PHE A 120 5.28 -12.54 -5.30
C PHE A 120 6.08 -13.72 -4.73
N ARG A 121 7.34 -13.85 -5.12
CA ARG A 121 8.25 -14.88 -4.57
C ARG A 121 8.84 -14.49 -3.22
N GLY A 122 8.77 -13.22 -2.86
CA GLY A 122 9.30 -12.64 -1.62
C GLY A 122 8.32 -12.73 -0.43
N THR A 123 7.11 -13.28 -0.63
CA THR A 123 6.11 -13.48 0.43
C THR A 123 5.68 -14.94 0.53
N ALA A 124 5.28 -15.35 1.72
CA ALA A 124 4.68 -16.67 1.96
C ALA A 124 3.17 -16.67 1.65
N ALA A 125 2.50 -15.53 1.81
CA ALA A 125 1.08 -15.33 1.53
C ALA A 125 0.89 -14.34 0.37
N PRO A 126 -0.29 -14.31 -0.28
CA PRO A 126 -0.60 -13.33 -1.31
C PRO A 126 -0.42 -11.89 -0.83
N ILE A 127 0.05 -11.03 -1.73
CA ILE A 127 0.09 -9.58 -1.50
C ILE A 127 -1.33 -9.05 -1.55
N LEU A 128 -1.73 -8.27 -0.54
CA LEU A 128 -2.98 -7.52 -0.57
C LEU A 128 -2.69 -6.12 -1.12
N ASN A 129 -3.26 -5.79 -2.26
CA ASN A 129 -3.11 -4.48 -2.89
C ASN A 129 -4.43 -3.72 -2.83
N LEU A 130 -4.51 -2.75 -1.91
CA LEU A 130 -5.65 -1.87 -1.80
C LEU A 130 -5.48 -0.72 -2.80
N CYS A 131 -6.35 -0.69 -3.80
CA CYS A 131 -6.29 0.26 -4.90
C CYS A 131 -7.59 1.07 -4.99
N ASN A 132 -7.46 2.31 -5.44
CA ASN A 132 -8.58 3.25 -5.49
C ASN A 132 -8.55 4.06 -6.80
N PRO A 133 -9.45 3.79 -7.75
CA PRO A 133 -9.52 4.53 -9.01
C PRO A 133 -9.89 6.02 -8.82
N TYR A 134 -10.39 6.38 -7.65
CA TYR A 134 -10.72 7.77 -7.28
C TYR A 134 -9.59 8.49 -6.55
N ASP A 135 -8.41 7.87 -6.39
CA ASP A 135 -7.25 8.50 -5.78
C ASP A 135 -6.66 9.58 -6.70
N VAL A 136 -7.11 10.80 -6.48
CA VAL A 136 -6.73 11.97 -7.28
C VAL A 136 -5.23 12.30 -7.12
N THR A 137 -4.64 12.02 -5.97
CA THR A 137 -3.21 12.25 -5.72
C THR A 137 -2.35 11.33 -6.57
N LEU A 138 -2.69 10.05 -6.65
CA LEU A 138 -2.02 9.13 -7.56
C LEU A 138 -2.34 9.46 -9.02
N LYS A 139 -3.60 9.75 -9.32
CA LYS A 139 -4.04 10.01 -10.70
C LYS A 139 -3.32 11.20 -11.34
N TYR A 140 -3.23 12.33 -10.64
CA TYR A 140 -2.68 13.57 -11.20
C TYR A 140 -1.27 13.87 -10.66
N GLY A 141 -0.99 13.57 -9.40
CA GLY A 141 0.32 13.80 -8.81
C GLY A 141 1.39 12.88 -9.37
N TYR A 142 1.12 11.58 -9.40
CA TYR A 142 2.07 10.58 -9.90
C TYR A 142 2.45 10.83 -11.37
N GLY A 143 1.48 11.09 -12.25
CA GLY A 143 1.72 11.36 -13.66
C GLY A 143 2.45 12.69 -13.91
N SER A 144 2.14 13.74 -13.14
CA SER A 144 2.75 15.07 -13.29
C SER A 144 4.21 15.13 -12.86
N PHE A 145 4.67 14.21 -12.00
CA PHE A 145 6.03 14.22 -11.46
C PHE A 145 7.02 13.32 -12.19
N GLY A 146 6.62 12.70 -13.31
CA GLY A 146 7.60 12.21 -14.28
C GLY A 146 7.89 10.72 -14.29
N GLU A 147 7.02 9.85 -13.79
CA GLU A 147 7.10 8.41 -14.09
C GLU A 147 6.31 8.05 -15.37
N GLN A 148 6.40 8.92 -16.36
CA GLN A 148 6.04 8.67 -17.76
C GLN A 148 4.73 7.89 -17.96
N MET A 149 3.58 8.58 -17.95
CA MET A 149 2.33 8.06 -18.55
C MET A 149 1.91 6.62 -18.19
N ARG A 150 2.49 6.05 -17.12
CA ARG A 150 2.21 4.69 -16.67
C ARG A 150 1.32 4.75 -15.44
N PRO A 151 0.14 4.14 -15.48
CA PRO A 151 -0.75 4.17 -14.33
C PRO A 151 -0.12 3.48 -13.12
N PRO A 152 -0.32 4.02 -11.91
CA PRO A 152 0.21 3.38 -10.72
C PRO A 152 -0.64 2.19 -10.28
N LEU A 153 0.02 1.19 -9.70
CA LEU A 153 -0.57 -0.02 -9.13
C LEU A 153 -1.69 0.30 -8.13
N GLY A 154 -1.55 1.37 -7.35
CA GLY A 154 -2.53 1.81 -6.37
C GLY A 154 -3.82 2.39 -6.96
N ILE A 155 -3.91 2.56 -8.28
CA ILE A 155 -5.14 2.96 -8.99
C ILE A 155 -5.79 1.75 -9.66
N ASN A 156 -5.04 1.05 -10.51
CA ASN A 156 -5.60 0.06 -11.43
C ASN A 156 -5.50 -1.39 -10.92
N GLY A 157 -4.79 -1.63 -9.83
CA GLY A 157 -4.40 -2.98 -9.45
C GLY A 157 -3.29 -3.55 -10.35
N CYS A 158 -2.99 -4.82 -10.20
CA CYS A 158 -2.03 -5.53 -11.02
C CYS A 158 -2.54 -5.66 -12.46
N ARG A 159 -1.73 -5.22 -13.44
CA ARG A 159 -2.09 -5.32 -14.87
C ARG A 159 -2.38 -6.76 -15.26
N ASP A 160 -1.51 -7.66 -14.89
CA ASP A 160 -1.65 -9.09 -15.13
C ASP A 160 -2.13 -9.71 -13.82
N ARG A 161 -3.44 -10.01 -13.76
CA ARG A 161 -4.04 -10.66 -12.59
C ARG A 161 -3.24 -11.90 -12.21
N HIS A 162 -2.74 -11.93 -11.00
CA HIS A 162 -1.90 -13.01 -10.51
C HIS A 162 -2.48 -13.59 -9.23
N PRO A 163 -2.55 -14.94 -9.06
CA PRO A 163 -3.16 -15.57 -7.89
C PRO A 163 -2.46 -15.21 -6.56
N LEU A 164 -1.27 -14.66 -6.62
CA LEU A 164 -0.53 -14.18 -5.44
C LEU A 164 -0.61 -12.66 -5.23
N CYS A 165 -1.48 -11.95 -5.96
CA CYS A 165 -1.79 -10.53 -5.76
C CYS A 165 -3.31 -10.36 -5.73
N PHE A 166 -3.84 -10.01 -4.58
CA PHE A 166 -5.26 -9.74 -4.42
C PHE A 166 -5.50 -8.23 -4.47
N ASP A 167 -6.03 -7.77 -5.58
CA ASP A 167 -6.47 -6.40 -5.75
C ASP A 167 -7.79 -6.19 -5.02
N ILE A 168 -7.80 -5.29 -4.05
CA ILE A 168 -8.95 -4.94 -3.23
C ILE A 168 -9.35 -3.51 -3.58
N PRO A 169 -10.44 -3.33 -4.33
CA PRO A 169 -10.93 -2.00 -4.66
C PRO A 169 -11.45 -1.29 -3.43
N VAL A 170 -10.87 -0.15 -3.12
CA VAL A 170 -11.36 0.73 -2.06
C VAL A 170 -12.35 1.70 -2.69
N PRO A 171 -13.60 1.77 -2.20
CA PRO A 171 -14.62 2.67 -2.74
C PRO A 171 -14.21 4.13 -2.54
N ASP A 172 -14.93 5.05 -3.20
CA ASP A 172 -14.76 6.48 -2.95
C ASP A 172 -14.95 6.77 -1.47
N THR A 173 -13.85 7.15 -0.80
CA THR A 173 -13.82 7.36 0.64
C THR A 173 -14.73 8.49 1.11
N ILE A 174 -15.18 9.34 0.20
CA ILE A 174 -16.09 10.45 0.51
C ILE A 174 -17.49 9.93 0.79
N THR A 175 -17.93 8.95 0.02
CA THR A 175 -19.24 8.30 0.26
C THR A 175 -19.21 7.54 1.59
N ALA A 176 -18.06 6.98 1.98
CA ALA A 176 -17.89 6.29 3.25
C ALA A 176 -17.73 7.25 4.46
N CYS A 177 -17.29 8.50 4.23
CA CYS A 177 -17.05 9.50 5.26
C CYS A 177 -18.22 10.49 5.47
N THR A 178 -19.33 10.35 4.77
CA THR A 178 -20.50 11.26 4.87
C THR A 178 -21.23 11.21 6.23
N ASN A 179 -20.83 10.33 7.12
CA ASN A 179 -21.27 10.38 8.53
C ASN A 179 -20.54 11.43 9.38
N LEU A 180 -19.62 12.21 8.80
CA LEU A 180 -19.02 13.35 9.47
C LEU A 180 -19.99 14.54 9.46
N SER A 181 -20.68 14.72 10.58
CA SER A 181 -21.71 15.75 10.86
C SER A 181 -21.21 17.21 10.85
N ASP A 182 -20.17 17.54 10.10
CA ASP A 182 -19.53 18.84 10.14
C ASP A 182 -19.74 19.64 8.85
N ARG A 183 -20.91 20.32 8.79
CA ARG A 183 -21.32 21.19 7.67
C ARG A 183 -20.33 22.33 7.36
N ASN A 184 -19.46 22.71 8.29
CA ASN A 184 -18.51 23.81 8.12
C ASN A 184 -17.24 23.43 7.31
N ARG A 185 -17.03 22.14 7.02
CA ARG A 185 -15.93 21.65 6.18
C ARG A 185 -16.24 21.59 4.69
N LEU A 186 -17.46 21.91 4.30
CA LEU A 186 -17.95 21.87 2.92
C LEU A 186 -17.24 22.84 1.97
N MET A 187 -16.66 23.92 2.47
CA MET A 187 -16.02 24.96 1.65
C MET A 187 -14.66 24.53 1.06
N ASN A 188 -14.05 23.46 1.58
CA ASN A 188 -12.81 22.87 1.04
C ASN A 188 -13.00 21.44 0.52
N LEU A 189 -14.22 21.06 0.20
CA LEU A 189 -14.57 19.69 -0.18
C LEU A 189 -13.69 19.14 -1.32
N ASN A 190 -13.35 19.94 -2.31
CA ASN A 190 -12.53 19.49 -3.43
C ASN A 190 -11.07 19.24 -3.05
N ALA A 191 -10.47 20.06 -2.19
CA ALA A 191 -9.12 19.86 -1.71
C ALA A 191 -9.07 18.70 -0.70
N VAL A 192 -10.03 18.63 0.21
CA VAL A 192 -10.18 17.53 1.19
C VAL A 192 -10.47 16.22 0.47
N LYS A 193 -11.32 16.22 -0.55
CA LYS A 193 -11.59 15.09 -1.42
C LYS A 193 -10.32 14.54 -2.06
N ARG A 194 -9.48 15.42 -2.59
CA ARG A 194 -8.23 15.05 -3.27
C ARG A 194 -7.23 14.37 -2.34
N VAL A 195 -7.12 14.83 -1.10
CA VAL A 195 -6.18 14.28 -0.11
C VAL A 195 -6.77 13.08 0.60
N ALA A 196 -8.09 13.07 0.87
CA ALA A 196 -8.76 12.00 1.59
C ALA A 196 -8.58 10.64 0.90
N ASN A 197 -8.82 10.56 -0.41
CA ASN A 197 -8.70 9.33 -1.19
C ASN A 197 -7.27 8.77 -1.29
N HIS A 198 -6.26 9.53 -0.86
CA HIS A 198 -4.87 9.07 -0.80
C HIS A 198 -4.35 8.83 0.62
N HIS A 199 -5.13 9.16 1.64
CA HIS A 199 -4.64 9.08 3.02
C HIS A 199 -4.65 7.64 3.53
N ALA A 200 -3.50 7.13 4.02
CA ALA A 200 -3.33 5.77 4.53
C ALA A 200 -4.42 5.33 5.52
N ARG A 201 -4.92 6.25 6.35
CA ARG A 201 -5.99 5.98 7.31
C ARG A 201 -7.24 5.38 6.67
N PHE A 202 -7.66 5.91 5.50
CA PHE A 202 -8.88 5.42 4.84
C PHE A 202 -8.72 4.00 4.34
N TYR A 203 -7.56 3.67 3.79
CA TYR A 203 -7.24 2.31 3.35
C TYR A 203 -7.21 1.33 4.54
N LEU A 204 -6.61 1.74 5.66
CA LEU A 204 -6.53 0.94 6.87
C LEU A 204 -7.91 0.74 7.52
N GLU A 205 -8.73 1.79 7.60
CA GLU A 205 -10.10 1.70 8.12
C GLU A 205 -10.96 0.80 7.24
N TYR A 206 -10.83 0.91 5.91
CA TYR A 206 -11.51 0.03 4.98
C TYR A 206 -11.06 -1.42 5.16
N LEU A 207 -9.75 -1.67 5.22
CA LEU A 207 -9.19 -3.00 5.46
C LEU A 207 -9.76 -3.59 6.76
N ARG A 208 -9.79 -2.82 7.84
CA ARG A 208 -10.35 -3.25 9.12
C ARG A 208 -11.81 -3.69 9.00
N GLN A 209 -12.61 -2.97 8.23
CA GLN A 209 -14.02 -3.31 7.99
C GLN A 209 -14.19 -4.60 7.17
N GLN A 210 -13.25 -4.87 6.24
CA GLN A 210 -13.32 -6.06 5.38
C GLN A 210 -12.89 -7.35 6.08
N ILE A 211 -11.93 -7.26 7.00
CA ILE A 211 -11.36 -8.41 7.69
C ILE A 211 -12.28 -8.90 8.82
N GLY A 212 -13.10 -8.00 9.39
CA GLY A 212 -13.86 -8.33 10.59
C GLY A 212 -12.96 -8.65 11.80
N ASN A 213 -13.47 -9.47 12.73
CA ASN A 213 -12.73 -9.91 13.91
C ASN A 213 -11.97 -11.24 13.68
N ASP A 214 -11.88 -11.72 12.45
CA ASP A 214 -11.40 -13.08 12.13
C ASP A 214 -9.88 -13.16 11.93
N PHE A 215 -9.13 -12.15 12.40
CA PHE A 215 -7.68 -12.21 12.34
C PHE A 215 -7.14 -13.25 13.33
N ALA A 216 -6.66 -14.37 12.81
CA ALA A 216 -5.85 -15.32 13.59
C ALA A 216 -4.38 -14.87 13.54
N ALA A 217 -3.76 -14.68 14.71
CA ALA A 217 -2.37 -14.22 14.82
C ALA A 217 -1.36 -15.09 14.05
N ASP A 218 -1.71 -16.33 13.77
CA ASP A 218 -0.86 -17.35 13.15
C ASP A 218 -1.16 -17.56 11.66
N ALA A 219 -2.29 -17.05 11.13
CA ALA A 219 -2.67 -17.18 9.74
C ALA A 219 -2.35 -15.90 8.95
N PRO A 220 -2.05 -15.99 7.65
CA PRO A 220 -1.99 -14.81 6.79
C PRO A 220 -3.37 -14.13 6.74
N LEU A 221 -3.36 -12.80 6.61
CA LEU A 221 -4.57 -12.06 6.43
C LEU A 221 -5.21 -12.46 5.09
N MET A 222 -6.41 -12.99 5.15
CA MET A 222 -7.20 -13.36 3.98
C MET A 222 -8.40 -12.43 3.87
N VAL A 223 -8.65 -11.93 2.68
CA VAL A 223 -9.88 -11.19 2.38
C VAL A 223 -10.85 -12.16 1.70
N PRO A 224 -12.15 -12.14 2.05
CA PRO A 224 -13.15 -12.97 1.40
C PRO A 224 -13.09 -12.84 -0.13
N GLN A 225 -13.16 -13.97 -0.84
CA GLN A 225 -12.96 -13.99 -2.30
C GLN A 225 -13.99 -13.18 -3.08
N ASP A 226 -15.19 -13.02 -2.56
CA ASP A 226 -16.25 -12.18 -3.12
C ASP A 226 -15.89 -10.67 -3.11
N LYS A 227 -14.89 -10.28 -2.31
CA LYS A 227 -14.37 -8.91 -2.20
C LYS A 227 -13.06 -8.69 -2.94
N VAL A 228 -12.49 -9.76 -3.48
CA VAL A 228 -11.26 -9.75 -4.26
C VAL A 228 -11.63 -9.78 -5.74
N ASN A 229 -10.94 -8.99 -6.56
CA ASN A 229 -11.12 -8.98 -8.01
C ASN A 229 -12.52 -8.57 -8.50
N LEU A 230 -13.24 -7.73 -7.75
CA LEU A 230 -14.37 -7.01 -8.30
C LEU A 230 -13.91 -6.33 -9.61
N GLU A 231 -14.72 -6.42 -10.67
CA GLU A 231 -14.40 -5.78 -11.93
C GLU A 231 -14.16 -4.29 -11.68
N PHE A 232 -12.91 -3.87 -11.80
CA PHE A 232 -12.62 -2.45 -11.87
C PHE A 232 -13.28 -1.93 -13.14
N PRO A 233 -13.98 -0.81 -13.08
CA PRO A 233 -14.22 -0.06 -14.29
C PRO A 233 -12.84 0.22 -14.88
N VAL A 234 -12.50 -0.48 -15.96
CA VAL A 234 -11.26 -0.24 -16.70
C VAL A 234 -11.30 1.22 -17.09
N MET A 235 -10.58 2.05 -16.36
CA MET A 235 -10.46 3.46 -16.73
C MET A 235 -9.75 3.47 -18.07
N ASP A 236 -10.46 3.89 -19.11
CA ASP A 236 -9.93 4.00 -20.45
C ASP A 236 -8.63 4.82 -20.36
N ARG A 237 -7.52 4.23 -20.80
CA ARG A 237 -6.19 4.87 -20.82
C ARG A 237 -6.22 6.24 -21.52
N LYS A 238 -7.17 6.44 -22.43
CA LYS A 238 -7.40 7.72 -23.12
C LYS A 238 -7.86 8.85 -22.19
N LEU A 239 -8.51 8.56 -21.07
CA LEU A 239 -8.96 9.57 -20.12
C LEU A 239 -7.86 10.13 -19.21
N PHE A 240 -6.68 9.52 -19.19
CA PHE A 240 -5.55 10.03 -18.42
C PHE A 240 -4.78 11.15 -19.14
N TRP A 241 -4.98 11.33 -20.47
CA TRP A 241 -4.06 12.13 -21.31
C TRP A 241 -4.76 12.98 -22.38
N THR A 242 -5.98 13.37 -22.20
CA THR A 242 -6.53 14.47 -23.01
C THR A 242 -6.18 15.79 -22.36
N GLU A 243 -5.20 16.46 -22.98
CA GLU A 243 -4.76 17.87 -22.98
C GLU A 243 -4.96 18.71 -21.71
#